data_3b670cc335236bcf3d81b896522a6797
#
_entry.id   3b670cc335236bcf3d81b896522a6797
#
_cell.length_a   1.000
_cell.length_b   1.000
_cell.length_c   1.000
_cell.angle_alpha   90.00
_cell.angle_beta   90.00
_cell.angle_gamma   90.00
#
_symmetry.space_group_name_H-M   'P 1'
#
loop_
_entity.id
_entity.type
_entity.pdbx_description
1 polymer ?
#
loop_
_entity_poly.entity_id
_entity_poly.type
_entity_poly.pdbx_seq_one_letter_code
_entity_poly.pdbx_strand_id
1 'polypeptide(L)'
;MYEELNEIREKCLNCQKCPLGKTRTNIVFSDGIPNSKLMLIGEAPGFYEDQQGKPFVGKAGQLLDRIFASVGLSREKDVYICNTLKCRPPENRNPLPDEKEACWEYLKSQIEIIKPQLILLCGNVAVQSILGNAGGITRIRGKWFSPEAAVVDVYGAKMMPIFHPSYLLRNDSREKGSPKWLMWQDIQEIKREYDKLSA
;
A
#
# COMPACT_ATOMS: atom_id res chain seq x y z
N MET A 1 -9.69 14.14 -11.83
CA MET A 1 -8.73 13.15 -11.28
C MET A 1 -7.36 13.76 -10.99
N TYR A 2 -6.52 14.16 -11.96
CA TYR A 2 -5.18 14.70 -11.66
C TYR A 2 -5.21 15.99 -10.84
N GLU A 3 -6.10 16.93 -11.17
CA GLU A 3 -6.29 18.17 -10.41
C GLU A 3 -6.77 17.91 -9.00
N GLU A 4 -7.80 17.09 -8.82
CA GLU A 4 -8.33 16.69 -7.53
C GLU A 4 -7.27 16.00 -6.66
N LEU A 5 -6.46 15.11 -7.25
CA LEU A 5 -5.38 14.44 -6.52
C LEU A 5 -4.28 15.43 -6.10
N ASN A 6 -3.97 16.42 -6.94
CA ASN A 6 -3.03 17.48 -6.60
C ASN A 6 -3.56 18.37 -5.47
N GLU A 7 -4.85 18.72 -5.48
CA GLU A 7 -5.46 19.51 -4.39
C GLU A 7 -5.36 18.76 -3.04
N ILE A 8 -5.65 17.46 -3.02
CA ILE A 8 -5.50 16.64 -1.81
C ILE A 8 -4.04 16.51 -1.38
N ARG A 9 -3.12 16.39 -2.35
CA ARG A 9 -1.68 16.37 -2.09
C ARG A 9 -1.22 17.67 -1.43
N GLU A 10 -1.61 18.84 -1.94
CA GLU A 10 -1.25 20.14 -1.37
C GLU A 10 -1.80 20.32 0.07
N LYS A 11 -3.04 19.90 0.32
CA LYS A 11 -3.60 19.84 1.68
C LYS A 11 -2.77 18.92 2.59
N CYS A 12 -2.34 17.77 2.08
CA CYS A 12 -1.53 16.81 2.80
C CYS A 12 -0.13 17.38 3.13
N LEU A 13 0.52 18.08 2.20
CA LEU A 13 1.85 18.66 2.41
C LEU A 13 1.90 19.62 3.61
N ASN A 14 0.80 20.33 3.88
CA ASN A 14 0.67 21.27 4.99
C ASN A 14 0.01 20.67 6.24
N CYS A 15 -0.25 19.36 6.27
CA CYS A 15 -1.00 18.71 7.35
C CYS A 15 -0.27 18.74 8.70
N GLN A 16 -0.99 19.14 9.76
CA GLN A 16 -0.54 19.15 11.16
C GLN A 16 -1.57 18.47 12.09
N LYS A 17 -2.41 17.56 11.56
CA LYS A 17 -3.55 16.98 12.31
C LYS A 17 -3.14 16.00 13.41
N CYS A 18 -1.92 15.52 13.41
CA CYS A 18 -1.39 14.61 14.43
C CYS A 18 0.07 14.92 14.77
N PRO A 19 0.61 14.39 15.88
CA PRO A 19 1.99 14.67 16.32
C PRO A 19 3.07 14.37 15.28
N LEU A 20 2.83 13.45 14.33
CA LEU A 20 3.79 13.10 13.28
C LEU A 20 4.10 14.29 12.35
N GLY A 21 3.21 15.26 12.25
CA GLY A 21 3.46 16.49 11.51
C GLY A 21 4.66 17.30 12.01
N LYS A 22 5.03 17.14 13.28
CA LYS A 22 6.17 17.84 13.92
C LYS A 22 7.50 17.10 13.79
N THR A 23 7.47 15.79 13.50
CA THR A 23 8.67 14.92 13.54
C THR A 23 9.09 14.43 12.17
N ARG A 24 8.21 14.48 11.16
CA ARG A 24 8.56 14.10 9.78
C ARG A 24 9.57 15.05 9.15
N THR A 25 10.38 14.55 8.24
CA THR A 25 11.19 15.37 7.32
C THR A 25 10.36 15.77 6.11
N ASN A 26 9.72 14.79 5.47
CA ASN A 26 8.84 15.01 4.32
C ASN A 26 7.50 14.30 4.48
N ILE A 27 6.48 14.82 3.81
CA ILE A 27 5.26 14.06 3.54
C ILE A 27 5.54 13.05 2.44
N VAL A 28 5.04 11.83 2.64
CA VAL A 28 5.09 10.74 1.66
C VAL A 28 3.68 10.47 1.18
N PHE A 29 3.24 11.19 0.16
CA PHE A 29 1.85 11.15 -0.29
C PHE A 29 1.57 9.89 -1.12
N SER A 30 2.29 9.72 -2.24
CA SER A 30 2.18 8.59 -3.16
C SER A 30 3.32 8.56 -4.16
N ASP A 31 3.41 7.45 -4.92
CA ASP A 31 4.25 7.30 -6.12
C ASP A 31 3.51 6.41 -7.14
N GLY A 32 4.01 6.35 -8.37
CA GLY A 32 3.37 5.62 -9.46
C GLY A 32 2.36 6.47 -10.25
N ILE A 33 1.48 5.81 -11.01
CA ILE A 33 0.56 6.50 -11.92
C ILE A 33 -0.86 6.62 -11.35
N PRO A 34 -1.45 7.82 -11.32
CA PRO A 34 -2.82 8.02 -10.82
C PRO A 34 -3.90 7.30 -11.61
N ASN A 35 -3.68 7.04 -12.90
CA ASN A 35 -4.63 6.31 -13.77
C ASN A 35 -4.44 4.79 -13.71
N SER A 36 -3.97 4.26 -12.58
CA SER A 36 -3.71 2.84 -12.43
C SER A 36 -4.96 2.05 -12.05
N LYS A 37 -5.13 0.87 -12.65
CA LYS A 37 -6.13 -0.12 -12.24
C LYS A 37 -5.72 -0.87 -10.96
N LEU A 38 -4.45 -0.82 -10.61
CA LEU A 38 -3.85 -1.49 -9.45
C LEU A 38 -3.31 -0.48 -8.44
N MET A 39 -3.80 -0.55 -7.20
CA MET A 39 -3.32 0.26 -6.09
C MET A 39 -2.63 -0.64 -5.06
N LEU A 40 -1.49 -0.20 -4.53
CA LEU A 40 -0.85 -0.83 -3.38
C LEU A 40 -0.94 0.12 -2.18
N ILE A 41 -1.48 -0.39 -1.08
CA ILE A 41 -1.60 0.34 0.19
C ILE A 41 -0.68 -0.34 1.21
N GLY A 42 0.34 0.41 1.66
CA GLY A 42 1.24 -0.01 2.74
C GLY A 42 0.87 0.60 4.08
N GLU A 43 1.77 0.46 5.05
CA GLU A 43 1.57 0.92 6.43
C GLU A 43 1.91 2.41 6.61
N ALA A 44 3.18 2.74 6.59
CA ALA A 44 3.71 4.08 6.86
C ALA A 44 5.08 4.25 6.20
N PRO A 45 5.54 5.50 6.00
CA PRO A 45 6.90 5.77 5.55
C PRO A 45 7.95 5.27 6.54
N GLY A 46 9.03 4.69 6.04
CA GLY A 46 10.25 4.45 6.78
C GLY A 46 11.24 5.63 6.67
N PHE A 47 12.47 5.42 7.14
CA PHE A 47 13.49 6.47 7.15
C PHE A 47 13.81 7.01 5.74
N TYR A 48 14.05 6.13 4.78
CA TYR A 48 14.42 6.55 3.42
C TYR A 48 13.25 7.19 2.69
N GLU A 49 12.03 6.72 2.94
CA GLU A 49 10.81 7.30 2.39
C GLU A 49 10.59 8.73 2.92
N ASP A 50 10.80 8.93 4.22
CA ASP A 50 10.73 10.26 4.85
C ASP A 50 11.79 11.23 4.31
N GLN A 51 12.99 10.74 4.01
CA GLN A 51 14.04 11.58 3.41
C GLN A 51 13.75 11.96 1.95
N GLN A 52 13.11 11.08 1.17
CA GLN A 52 12.90 11.28 -0.26
C GLN A 52 11.50 11.75 -0.63
N GLY A 53 10.53 11.72 0.30
CA GLY A 53 9.14 12.08 0.05
C GLY A 53 8.38 11.09 -0.85
N LYS A 54 8.91 9.87 -1.04
CA LYS A 54 8.31 8.82 -1.89
C LYS A 54 8.14 7.51 -1.14
N PRO A 55 6.99 6.78 -1.32
CA PRO A 55 6.77 5.50 -0.67
C PRO A 55 7.63 4.40 -1.27
N PHE A 56 8.04 3.44 -0.45
CA PHE A 56 8.74 2.22 -0.87
C PHE A 56 10.02 2.50 -1.69
N VAL A 57 10.93 3.31 -1.16
CA VAL A 57 12.25 3.60 -1.76
C VAL A 57 13.41 2.89 -1.05
N GLY A 58 13.24 2.48 0.21
CA GLY A 58 14.23 1.72 0.96
C GLY A 58 14.36 0.27 0.47
N LYS A 59 15.10 -0.58 1.22
CA LYS A 59 15.33 -2.00 0.88
C LYS A 59 14.03 -2.78 0.64
N ALA A 60 12.98 -2.52 1.42
CA ALA A 60 11.67 -3.13 1.26
C ALA A 60 11.01 -2.71 -0.08
N GLY A 61 11.12 -1.44 -0.44
CA GLY A 61 10.61 -0.92 -1.72
C GLY A 61 11.36 -1.49 -2.92
N GLN A 62 12.70 -1.58 -2.85
CA GLN A 62 13.49 -2.22 -3.91
C GLN A 62 13.13 -3.70 -4.10
N LEU A 63 12.79 -4.42 -3.01
CA LEU A 63 12.27 -5.79 -3.13
C LEU A 63 10.89 -5.80 -3.78
N LEU A 64 10.01 -4.87 -3.43
CA LEU A 64 8.68 -4.72 -4.04
C LEU A 64 8.80 -4.50 -5.56
N ASP A 65 9.69 -3.62 -6.00
CA ASP A 65 9.93 -3.36 -7.43
C ASP A 65 10.41 -4.61 -8.16
N ARG A 66 11.30 -5.40 -7.55
CA ARG A 66 11.73 -6.69 -8.11
C ARG A 66 10.59 -7.72 -8.17
N ILE A 67 9.69 -7.72 -7.18
CA ILE A 67 8.51 -8.59 -7.18
C ILE A 67 7.60 -8.20 -8.34
N PHE A 68 7.28 -6.92 -8.52
CA PHE A 68 6.48 -6.45 -9.66
C PHE A 68 7.15 -6.75 -11.01
N ALA A 69 8.43 -6.45 -11.14
CA ALA A 69 9.18 -6.69 -12.37
C ALA A 69 9.22 -8.17 -12.76
N SER A 70 9.18 -9.10 -11.81
CA SER A 70 9.17 -10.55 -12.06
C SER A 70 7.96 -11.05 -12.85
N VAL A 71 6.90 -10.26 -12.90
CA VAL A 71 5.66 -10.53 -13.68
C VAL A 71 5.36 -9.43 -14.70
N GLY A 72 6.33 -8.57 -15.00
CA GLY A 72 6.20 -7.51 -16.01
C GLY A 72 5.35 -6.32 -15.57
N LEU A 73 5.14 -6.13 -14.27
CA LEU A 73 4.52 -4.92 -13.71
C LEU A 73 5.59 -3.93 -13.24
N SER A 74 5.27 -2.64 -13.25
CA SER A 74 6.14 -1.59 -12.70
C SER A 74 5.32 -0.46 -12.08
N ARG A 75 5.93 0.26 -11.10
CA ARG A 75 5.28 1.44 -10.51
C ARG A 75 5.08 2.58 -11.52
N GLU A 76 5.95 2.66 -12.53
CA GLU A 76 5.91 3.72 -13.53
C GLU A 76 4.77 3.57 -14.54
N LYS A 77 4.20 2.35 -14.68
CA LYS A 77 3.21 2.05 -15.72
C LYS A 77 1.92 1.45 -15.20
N ASP A 78 1.98 0.72 -14.08
CA ASP A 78 0.91 -0.21 -13.72
C ASP A 78 0.32 0.03 -12.33
N VAL A 79 1.08 0.65 -11.40
CA VAL A 79 0.70 0.66 -9.99
C VAL A 79 0.69 2.07 -9.42
N TYR A 80 -0.36 2.39 -8.65
CA TYR A 80 -0.35 3.52 -7.74
C TYR A 80 -0.01 3.05 -6.34
N ILE A 81 0.99 3.64 -5.70
CA ILE A 81 1.53 3.21 -4.42
C ILE A 81 1.32 4.29 -3.37
N CYS A 82 0.71 3.94 -2.26
CA CYS A 82 0.56 4.82 -1.11
C CYS A 82 0.61 4.04 0.21
N ASN A 83 0.53 4.75 1.33
CA ASN A 83 0.47 4.16 2.67
C ASN A 83 -0.78 4.64 3.42
N THR A 84 -1.15 3.95 4.49
CA THR A 84 -2.19 4.40 5.43
C THR A 84 -1.80 5.70 6.12
N LEU A 85 -0.53 5.84 6.54
CA LEU A 85 0.03 7.11 7.01
C LEU A 85 0.87 7.80 5.95
N LYS A 86 0.85 9.15 5.96
CA LYS A 86 1.66 9.98 5.07
C LYS A 86 2.92 10.52 5.74
N CYS A 87 3.09 10.29 7.03
CA CYS A 87 4.23 10.73 7.84
C CYS A 87 4.88 9.53 8.51
N ARG A 88 6.21 9.59 8.69
CA ARG A 88 6.99 8.55 9.36
C ARG A 88 6.76 8.59 10.87
N PRO A 89 6.33 7.48 11.51
CA PRO A 89 6.36 7.36 12.97
C PRO A 89 7.79 7.33 13.50
N PRO A 90 8.07 7.93 14.68
CA PRO A 90 9.37 7.86 15.32
C PRO A 90 9.88 6.42 15.41
N GLU A 91 11.17 6.22 15.08
CA GLU A 91 11.83 4.90 15.09
C GLU A 91 11.14 3.79 14.28
N ASN A 92 10.30 4.18 13.32
CA ASN A 92 9.46 3.28 12.50
C ASN A 92 8.55 2.38 13.36
N ARG A 93 8.08 2.87 14.53
CA ARG A 93 7.07 2.15 15.30
C ARG A 93 5.75 2.00 14.55
N ASN A 94 4.93 1.09 14.99
CA ASN A 94 3.58 0.95 14.43
C ASN A 94 2.77 2.25 14.61
N PRO A 95 1.90 2.58 13.63
CA PRO A 95 0.95 3.68 13.72
C PRO A 95 0.03 3.57 14.95
N LEU A 96 -0.20 4.68 15.63
CA LEU A 96 -1.20 4.77 16.70
C LEU A 96 -2.60 4.94 16.11
N PRO A 97 -3.67 4.58 16.87
CA PRO A 97 -5.04 4.70 16.39
C PRO A 97 -5.43 6.13 15.97
N ASP A 98 -5.10 7.13 16.77
CA ASP A 98 -5.33 8.55 16.51
C ASP A 98 -4.57 9.07 15.29
N GLU A 99 -3.35 8.59 15.05
CA GLU A 99 -2.56 8.91 13.85
C GLU A 99 -3.22 8.35 12.58
N LYS A 100 -3.73 7.13 12.65
CA LYS A 100 -4.47 6.50 11.54
C LYS A 100 -5.76 7.24 11.25
N GLU A 101 -6.52 7.60 12.27
CA GLU A 101 -7.77 8.36 12.14
C GLU A 101 -7.52 9.73 11.52
N ALA A 102 -6.54 10.49 12.04
CA ALA A 102 -6.19 11.81 11.51
C ALA A 102 -5.68 11.77 10.05
N CYS A 103 -5.06 10.65 9.62
CA CYS A 103 -4.51 10.50 8.28
C CYS A 103 -5.47 9.84 7.28
N TRP A 104 -6.57 9.25 7.78
CA TRP A 104 -7.52 8.46 6.99
C TRP A 104 -8.12 9.21 5.81
N GLU A 105 -8.45 10.48 5.98
CA GLU A 105 -9.06 11.29 4.92
C GLU A 105 -8.23 11.31 3.62
N TYR A 106 -6.89 11.32 3.74
CA TYR A 106 -6.00 11.32 2.57
C TYR A 106 -6.03 9.99 1.82
N LEU A 107 -6.02 8.87 2.54
CA LEU A 107 -6.14 7.56 1.90
C LEU A 107 -7.51 7.37 1.27
N LYS A 108 -8.58 7.75 1.99
CA LYS A 108 -9.97 7.71 1.50
C LYS A 108 -10.08 8.48 0.18
N SER A 109 -9.61 9.74 0.16
CA SER A 109 -9.65 10.57 -1.06
C SER A 109 -8.83 9.96 -2.21
N GLN A 110 -7.67 9.34 -1.93
CA GLN A 110 -6.90 8.65 -2.95
C GLN A 110 -7.66 7.48 -3.56
N ILE A 111 -8.32 6.65 -2.76
CA ILE A 111 -9.13 5.53 -3.26
C ILE A 111 -10.32 6.05 -4.07
N GLU A 112 -11.01 7.07 -3.57
CA GLU A 112 -12.17 7.70 -4.20
C GLU A 112 -11.85 8.34 -5.55
N ILE A 113 -10.72 9.05 -5.65
CA ILE A 113 -10.32 9.75 -6.89
C ILE A 113 -9.80 8.76 -7.93
N ILE A 114 -9.00 7.77 -7.52
CA ILE A 114 -8.35 6.80 -8.43
C ILE A 114 -9.31 5.71 -8.85
N LYS A 115 -10.20 5.26 -7.96
CA LYS A 115 -11.14 4.14 -8.18
C LYS A 115 -10.44 2.93 -8.79
N PRO A 116 -9.41 2.38 -8.11
CA PRO A 116 -8.69 1.22 -8.63
C PRO A 116 -9.62 0.02 -8.75
N GLN A 117 -9.33 -0.90 -9.66
CA GLN A 117 -10.09 -2.14 -9.78
C GLN A 117 -9.53 -3.25 -8.86
N LEU A 118 -8.23 -3.17 -8.56
CA LEU A 118 -7.53 -4.07 -7.64
C LEU A 118 -6.77 -3.26 -6.58
N ILE A 119 -6.87 -3.70 -5.32
CA ILE A 119 -6.11 -3.13 -4.19
C ILE A 119 -5.28 -4.21 -3.53
N LEU A 120 -3.97 -4.01 -3.44
CA LEU A 120 -3.06 -4.86 -2.66
C LEU A 120 -2.88 -4.26 -1.27
N LEU A 121 -3.23 -5.03 -0.24
CA LEU A 121 -3.10 -4.64 1.15
C LEU A 121 -1.78 -5.21 1.70
N CYS A 122 -0.77 -4.35 1.76
CA CYS A 122 0.61 -4.73 2.05
C CYS A 122 0.89 -4.70 3.56
N GLY A 123 0.73 -5.84 4.23
CA GLY A 123 0.94 -6.02 5.66
C GLY A 123 -0.32 -5.81 6.52
N ASN A 124 -0.21 -6.14 7.81
CA ASN A 124 -1.35 -6.16 8.73
C ASN A 124 -2.04 -4.80 8.90
N VAL A 125 -1.30 -3.70 8.93
CA VAL A 125 -1.87 -2.36 9.16
C VAL A 125 -2.80 -1.97 8.01
N ALA A 126 -2.36 -2.19 6.76
CA ALA A 126 -3.20 -1.96 5.58
C ALA A 126 -4.45 -2.84 5.58
N VAL A 127 -4.29 -4.13 5.94
CA VAL A 127 -5.42 -5.07 6.08
C VAL A 127 -6.43 -4.57 7.10
N GLN A 128 -5.98 -4.22 8.31
CA GLN A 128 -6.87 -3.73 9.37
C GLN A 128 -7.59 -2.43 9.00
N SER A 129 -6.93 -1.55 8.26
CA SER A 129 -7.51 -0.27 7.84
C SER A 129 -8.63 -0.44 6.80
N ILE A 130 -8.57 -1.46 5.95
CA ILE A 130 -9.50 -1.66 4.84
C ILE A 130 -10.49 -2.82 5.11
N LEU A 131 -10.01 -3.94 5.65
CA LEU A 131 -10.82 -5.14 5.91
C LEU A 131 -11.20 -5.32 7.39
N GLY A 132 -10.77 -4.41 8.27
CA GLY A 132 -11.02 -4.55 9.70
C GLY A 132 -10.39 -5.82 10.28
N ASN A 133 -11.15 -6.58 11.05
CA ASN A 133 -10.67 -7.80 11.72
C ASN A 133 -10.84 -9.04 10.81
N ALA A 134 -10.26 -9.03 9.63
CA ALA A 134 -10.34 -10.14 8.66
C ALA A 134 -9.45 -11.35 8.99
N GLY A 135 -8.66 -11.26 10.08
CA GLY A 135 -7.70 -12.31 10.48
C GLY A 135 -6.24 -11.94 10.24
N GLY A 136 -5.33 -12.79 10.71
CA GLY A 136 -3.88 -12.56 10.55
C GLY A 136 -3.41 -12.75 9.11
N ILE A 137 -2.48 -11.91 8.68
CA ILE A 137 -1.94 -11.87 7.31
C ILE A 137 -1.49 -13.24 6.78
N THR A 138 -0.92 -14.08 7.63
CA THR A 138 -0.43 -15.42 7.25
C THR A 138 -1.55 -16.36 6.79
N ARG A 139 -2.79 -16.13 7.23
CA ARG A 139 -3.95 -16.95 6.86
C ARG A 139 -4.72 -16.41 5.67
N ILE A 140 -4.71 -15.08 5.49
CA ILE A 140 -5.55 -14.40 4.50
C ILE A 140 -4.76 -13.90 3.28
N ARG A 141 -3.42 -13.85 3.33
CA ARG A 141 -2.61 -13.45 2.18
C ARG A 141 -2.93 -14.30 0.94
N GLY A 142 -2.82 -13.70 -0.23
CA GLY A 142 -3.03 -14.40 -1.49
C GLY A 142 -4.47 -14.79 -1.80
N LYS A 143 -5.43 -14.36 -1.00
CA LYS A 143 -6.87 -14.56 -1.25
C LYS A 143 -7.50 -13.26 -1.69
N TRP A 144 -8.34 -13.33 -2.71
CA TRP A 144 -9.15 -12.19 -3.13
C TRP A 144 -10.35 -12.02 -2.20
N PHE A 145 -10.55 -10.79 -1.77
CA PHE A 145 -11.73 -10.33 -1.05
C PHE A 145 -12.57 -9.46 -1.98
N SER A 146 -13.88 -9.65 -1.93
CA SER A 146 -14.82 -8.81 -2.65
C SER A 146 -14.98 -7.44 -1.99
N PRO A 147 -15.49 -6.43 -2.70
CA PRO A 147 -15.68 -5.08 -2.15
C PRO A 147 -16.52 -5.05 -0.86
N GLU A 148 -17.49 -5.96 -0.73
CA GLU A 148 -18.39 -6.05 0.43
C GLU A 148 -17.67 -6.50 1.71
N ALA A 149 -16.48 -7.07 1.60
CA ALA A 149 -15.68 -7.46 2.77
C ALA A 149 -14.94 -6.26 3.39
N ALA A 150 -14.87 -5.11 2.71
CA ALA A 150 -14.24 -3.91 3.24
C ALA A 150 -15.12 -3.23 4.28
N VAL A 151 -14.49 -2.68 5.31
CA VAL A 151 -15.15 -1.83 6.33
C VAL A 151 -15.25 -0.37 5.89
N VAL A 152 -14.73 -0.04 4.71
CA VAL A 152 -14.70 1.28 4.07
C VAL A 152 -15.11 1.15 2.62
N ASP A 153 -15.52 2.25 1.98
CA ASP A 153 -15.81 2.23 0.56
C ASP A 153 -14.52 2.09 -0.26
N VAL A 154 -14.46 1.05 -1.08
CA VAL A 154 -13.37 0.75 -2.00
C VAL A 154 -13.79 0.86 -3.48
N TYR A 155 -14.98 1.42 -3.73
CA TYR A 155 -15.51 1.73 -5.06
C TYR A 155 -15.49 0.54 -6.02
N GLY A 156 -15.84 -0.63 -5.52
CA GLY A 156 -15.93 -1.87 -6.30
C GLY A 156 -14.61 -2.64 -6.49
N ALA A 157 -13.51 -2.17 -5.89
CA ALA A 157 -12.22 -2.84 -6.01
C ALA A 157 -12.19 -4.21 -5.33
N LYS A 158 -11.63 -5.23 -5.98
CA LYS A 158 -11.21 -6.48 -5.33
C LYS A 158 -9.93 -6.23 -4.54
N MET A 159 -9.78 -6.88 -3.40
CA MET A 159 -8.64 -6.66 -2.50
C MET A 159 -7.88 -7.95 -2.24
N MET A 160 -6.56 -7.89 -2.23
CA MET A 160 -5.71 -9.02 -1.84
C MET A 160 -4.70 -8.60 -0.77
N PRO A 161 -4.76 -9.17 0.44
CA PRO A 161 -3.68 -9.08 1.41
C PRO A 161 -2.41 -9.76 0.91
N ILE A 162 -1.27 -9.09 1.07
CA ILE A 162 0.06 -9.62 0.74
C ILE A 162 1.03 -9.36 1.88
N PHE A 163 2.09 -10.18 1.97
CA PHE A 163 3.16 -9.93 2.93
C PHE A 163 3.83 -8.58 2.66
N HIS A 164 4.15 -7.86 3.73
CA HIS A 164 5.00 -6.67 3.61
C HIS A 164 6.42 -7.08 3.21
N PRO A 165 7.08 -6.41 2.24
CA PRO A 165 8.42 -6.80 1.78
C PRO A 165 9.47 -6.83 2.90
N SER A 166 9.35 -6.01 3.94
CA SER A 166 10.24 -6.07 5.10
C SER A 166 10.18 -7.41 5.85
N TYR A 167 9.02 -8.09 5.86
CA TYR A 167 8.88 -9.43 6.40
C TYR A 167 9.63 -10.45 5.54
N LEU A 168 9.57 -10.32 4.22
CA LEU A 168 10.29 -11.19 3.28
C LEU A 168 11.81 -11.01 3.39
N LEU A 169 12.30 -9.79 3.68
CA LEU A 169 13.72 -9.54 3.91
C LEU A 169 14.25 -10.23 5.17
N ARG A 170 13.42 -10.38 6.19
CA ARG A 170 13.79 -11.10 7.44
C ARG A 170 13.63 -12.62 7.32
N ASN A 171 12.95 -13.12 6.28
CA ASN A 171 12.68 -14.53 6.04
C ASN A 171 13.19 -14.90 4.64
N ASP A 172 14.49 -15.15 4.54
CA ASP A 172 15.20 -15.23 3.24
C ASP A 172 15.07 -16.58 2.54
N SER A 173 14.46 -17.61 3.14
CA SER A 173 14.23 -18.90 2.51
C SER A 173 13.36 -18.76 1.26
N ARG A 174 13.71 -19.57 0.22
CA ARG A 174 12.95 -19.72 -1.02
C ARG A 174 12.32 -21.10 -1.15
N GLU A 175 12.43 -21.92 -0.12
CA GLU A 175 11.83 -23.25 -0.10
C GLU A 175 10.31 -23.18 -0.21
N LYS A 176 9.72 -24.25 -0.73
CA LYS A 176 8.25 -24.37 -0.84
C LYS A 176 7.58 -24.13 0.49
N GLY A 177 6.61 -23.22 0.50
CA GLY A 177 5.87 -22.80 1.71
C GLY A 177 6.53 -21.67 2.49
N SER A 178 7.76 -21.25 2.16
CA SER A 178 8.39 -20.07 2.77
C SER A 178 7.70 -18.76 2.36
N PRO A 179 7.85 -17.66 3.14
CA PRO A 179 7.22 -16.39 2.81
C PRO A 179 7.55 -15.88 1.40
N LYS A 180 8.77 -16.05 0.92
CA LYS A 180 9.15 -15.63 -0.45
C LYS A 180 8.52 -16.52 -1.51
N TRP A 181 8.45 -17.83 -1.29
CA TRP A 181 7.75 -18.74 -2.19
C TRP A 181 6.25 -18.42 -2.27
N LEU A 182 5.62 -18.15 -1.11
CA LEU A 182 4.22 -17.75 -1.06
C LEU A 182 3.96 -16.44 -1.78
N MET A 183 4.84 -15.44 -1.58
CA MET A 183 4.74 -14.16 -2.29
C MET A 183 4.89 -14.33 -3.81
N TRP A 184 5.71 -15.28 -4.26
CA TRP A 184 5.81 -15.63 -5.68
C TRP A 184 4.49 -16.17 -6.25
N GLN A 185 3.76 -16.98 -5.48
CA GLN A 185 2.42 -17.42 -5.89
C GLN A 185 1.44 -16.26 -5.95
N ASP A 186 1.48 -15.38 -4.94
CA ASP A 186 0.59 -14.22 -4.87
C ASP A 186 0.78 -13.28 -6.05
N ILE A 187 2.01 -12.94 -6.39
CA ILE A 187 2.25 -11.98 -7.47
C ILE A 187 1.82 -12.53 -8.85
N GLN A 188 1.93 -13.83 -9.06
CA GLN A 188 1.43 -14.47 -10.29
C GLN A 188 -0.09 -14.41 -10.36
N GLU A 189 -0.78 -14.63 -9.23
CA GLU A 189 -2.24 -14.52 -9.16
C GLU A 189 -2.69 -13.07 -9.38
N ILE A 190 -1.98 -12.09 -8.78
CA ILE A 190 -2.22 -10.67 -9.01
C ILE A 190 -2.10 -10.33 -10.50
N LYS A 191 -1.05 -10.82 -11.16
CA LYS A 191 -0.85 -10.59 -12.60
C LYS A 191 -1.98 -11.19 -13.44
N ARG A 192 -2.44 -12.39 -13.13
CA ARG A 192 -3.58 -13.01 -13.83
C ARG A 192 -4.85 -12.19 -13.71
N GLU A 193 -5.17 -11.67 -12.53
CA GLU A 193 -6.35 -10.79 -12.37
C GLU A 193 -6.14 -9.44 -13.06
N TYR A 194 -4.94 -8.86 -12.97
CA TYR A 194 -4.62 -7.60 -13.64
C TYR A 194 -4.79 -7.70 -15.18
N ASP A 195 -4.33 -8.79 -15.78
CA ASP A 195 -4.43 -8.98 -17.24
C ASP A 195 -5.89 -9.08 -17.72
N LYS A 196 -6.79 -9.64 -16.91
CA LYS A 196 -8.22 -9.67 -17.23
C LYS A 196 -8.86 -8.28 -17.33
N LEU A 197 -8.27 -7.28 -16.66
CA LEU A 197 -8.77 -5.91 -16.72
C LEU A 197 -8.40 -5.19 -18.02
N SER A 198 -7.45 -5.73 -18.77
CA SER A 198 -6.90 -5.12 -20.00
C SER A 198 -7.40 -5.85 -21.27
N ALA A 199 -8.09 -6.97 -21.10
CA ALA A 199 -8.76 -7.72 -22.16
C ALA A 199 -10.18 -7.21 -22.36
#